data_d4e9b6cf360695be12e69b897c5c9abf
#
_entry.id   d4e9b6cf360695be12e69b897c5c9abf
#
_cell.length_a   1.000
_cell.length_b   1.000
_cell.length_c   1.000
_cell.angle_alpha   90.00
_cell.angle_beta   90.00
_cell.angle_gamma   90.00
#
_symmetry.space_group_name_H-M   'P 1'
#
loop_
_entity.id
_entity.type
_entity.pdbx_description
1 polymer ?
#
loop_
_entity_poly.entity_id
_entity_poly.type
_entity_poly.pdbx_seq_one_letter_code
_entity_poly.pdbx_strand_id
1 'polypeptide(L)'
;DLPRTFPCHPWLNSDKGQASLRRVLVGYSFRDSEVGYCQGLNYVAALLLLVMKTEEDAFWMLAVLLENVLVSDCYTDTLSGCHVEQRVFKDLLAKKCPRIAAHLEAMGFDVSLVATEWFLCLFSKSLPSETTLRVWDILFNEGANVLFRVALAIFKMREDDLLRIQHIGDVIDILQTTTHHLYDPDELLT
;
A
#
# COMPACT_ATOMS: atom_id res chain seq x y z
N ASP A 1 14.18 -5.61 7.78
CA ASP A 1 12.96 -5.72 6.96
C ASP A 1 13.05 -6.84 5.91
N LEU A 2 14.24 -7.05 5.31
CA LEU A 2 14.39 -8.02 4.22
C LEU A 2 13.89 -9.43 4.57
N PRO A 3 14.26 -10.06 5.71
CA PRO A 3 13.82 -11.43 6.03
C PRO A 3 12.31 -11.56 6.24
N ARG A 4 11.61 -10.47 6.55
CA ARG A 4 10.15 -10.46 6.76
C ARG A 4 9.36 -10.05 5.52
N THR A 5 10.05 -9.74 4.41
CA THR A 5 9.43 -9.35 3.15
C THR A 5 9.03 -10.60 2.38
N PHE A 6 7.73 -10.89 2.32
CA PHE A 6 7.15 -12.10 1.72
C PHE A 6 7.86 -13.40 2.15
N PRO A 7 7.88 -13.74 3.44
CA PRO A 7 8.66 -14.85 3.98
C PRO A 7 8.24 -16.23 3.43
N CYS A 8 7.01 -16.34 2.93
CA CYS A 8 6.51 -17.56 2.30
C CYS A 8 6.93 -17.71 0.83
N HIS A 9 7.49 -16.66 0.21
CA HIS A 9 7.90 -16.72 -1.19
C HIS A 9 9.30 -17.37 -1.31
N PRO A 10 9.45 -18.54 -1.96
CA PRO A 10 10.70 -19.33 -1.91
C PRO A 10 11.94 -18.56 -2.40
N TRP A 11 11.79 -17.81 -3.50
CA TRP A 11 12.92 -17.06 -4.05
C TRP A 11 13.28 -15.84 -3.20
N LEU A 12 12.29 -15.04 -2.75
CA LEU A 12 12.55 -13.86 -1.90
C LEU A 12 13.12 -14.25 -0.54
N ASN A 13 12.77 -15.43 -0.03
CA ASN A 13 13.32 -15.93 1.25
C ASN A 13 14.67 -16.63 1.09
N SER A 14 15.20 -16.77 -0.15
CA SER A 14 16.55 -17.26 -0.38
C SER A 14 17.59 -16.15 -0.20
N ASP A 15 18.84 -16.55 0.08
CA ASP A 15 19.99 -15.63 0.17
C ASP A 15 20.13 -14.78 -1.10
N LYS A 16 19.90 -15.39 -2.27
CA LYS A 16 19.97 -14.70 -3.56
C LYS A 16 18.88 -13.64 -3.69
N GLY A 17 17.63 -13.99 -3.36
CA GLY A 17 16.49 -13.05 -3.44
C GLY A 17 16.66 -11.89 -2.47
N GLN A 18 17.06 -12.16 -1.23
CA GLN A 18 17.33 -11.13 -0.24
C GLN A 18 18.50 -10.22 -0.64
N ALA A 19 19.56 -10.79 -1.21
CA ALA A 19 20.69 -10.01 -1.72
C ALA A 19 20.27 -9.12 -2.91
N SER A 20 19.44 -9.62 -3.82
CA SER A 20 18.88 -8.83 -4.94
C SER A 20 18.01 -7.68 -4.43
N LEU A 21 17.09 -7.96 -3.51
CA LEU A 21 16.24 -6.95 -2.91
C LEU A 21 17.06 -5.87 -2.19
N ARG A 22 18.09 -6.29 -1.44
CA ARG A 22 19.00 -5.38 -0.77
C ARG A 22 19.71 -4.45 -1.76
N ARG A 23 20.23 -4.97 -2.88
CA ARG A 23 20.92 -4.16 -3.89
C ARG A 23 20.01 -3.11 -4.51
N VAL A 24 18.78 -3.47 -4.85
CA VAL A 24 17.80 -2.51 -5.40
C VAL A 24 17.52 -1.39 -4.41
N LEU A 25 17.23 -1.73 -3.15
CA LEU A 25 16.92 -0.73 -2.12
C LEU A 25 18.12 0.16 -1.77
N VAL A 26 19.30 -0.44 -1.64
CA VAL A 26 20.56 0.32 -1.40
C VAL A 26 20.88 1.20 -2.61
N GLY A 27 20.73 0.67 -3.84
CA GLY A 27 20.92 1.46 -5.05
C GLY A 27 20.01 2.69 -5.07
N TYR A 28 18.73 2.52 -4.73
CA TYR A 28 17.81 3.65 -4.68
C TYR A 28 18.15 4.64 -3.56
N SER A 29 18.57 4.18 -2.38
CA SER A 29 18.96 5.08 -1.29
C SER A 29 20.17 5.98 -1.61
N PHE A 30 21.02 5.55 -2.54
CA PHE A 30 22.10 6.41 -3.05
C PHE A 30 21.62 7.38 -4.15
N ARG A 31 20.58 7.01 -4.90
CA ARG A 31 19.98 7.87 -5.92
C ARG A 31 19.22 9.03 -5.30
N ASP A 32 18.44 8.76 -4.28
CA ASP A 32 17.64 9.73 -3.55
C ASP A 32 17.93 9.61 -2.05
N SER A 33 18.80 10.49 -1.56
CA SER A 33 19.21 10.50 -0.15
C SER A 33 18.15 11.11 0.78
N GLU A 34 17.19 11.87 0.27
CA GLU A 34 16.08 12.42 1.07
C GLU A 34 15.06 11.33 1.41
N VAL A 35 14.82 10.43 0.48
CA VAL A 35 14.03 9.23 0.72
C VAL A 35 14.85 8.18 1.48
N GLY A 36 16.10 7.96 1.05
CA GLY A 36 16.95 6.92 1.62
C GLY A 36 16.27 5.55 1.59
N TYR A 37 15.85 5.09 2.75
CA TYR A 37 15.01 3.91 2.91
C TYR A 37 13.86 4.19 3.88
N CYS A 38 12.65 3.92 3.46
CA CYS A 38 11.46 3.94 4.30
C CYS A 38 10.85 2.54 4.38
N GLN A 39 10.39 2.14 5.56
CA GLN A 39 9.66 0.88 5.74
C GLN A 39 8.39 0.89 4.89
N GLY A 40 8.19 -0.16 4.10
CA GLY A 40 7.16 -0.26 3.06
C GLY A 40 7.78 -0.42 1.69
N LEU A 41 8.87 0.30 1.39
CA LEU A 41 9.61 0.18 0.13
C LEU A 41 10.15 -1.23 -0.12
N ASN A 42 10.45 -1.98 0.93
CA ASN A 42 10.86 -3.38 0.81
C ASN A 42 9.79 -4.25 0.13
N TYR A 43 8.51 -4.07 0.46
CA TYR A 43 7.41 -4.81 -0.19
C TYR A 43 7.21 -4.36 -1.64
N VAL A 44 7.28 -3.06 -1.89
CA VAL A 44 7.17 -2.49 -3.25
C VAL A 44 8.30 -3.01 -4.13
N ALA A 45 9.55 -2.87 -3.70
CA ALA A 45 10.71 -3.31 -4.45
C ALA A 45 10.73 -4.84 -4.67
N ALA A 46 10.30 -5.61 -3.66
CA ALA A 46 10.21 -7.06 -3.79
C ALA A 46 9.21 -7.49 -4.87
N LEU A 47 8.03 -6.88 -4.91
CA LEU A 47 7.03 -7.20 -5.93
C LEU A 47 7.52 -6.78 -7.33
N LEU A 48 8.17 -5.61 -7.46
CA LEU A 48 8.80 -5.20 -8.72
C LEU A 48 9.86 -6.21 -9.18
N LEU A 49 10.72 -6.70 -8.27
CA LEU A 49 11.72 -7.72 -8.60
C LEU A 49 11.11 -9.02 -9.13
N LEU A 50 9.97 -9.43 -8.58
CA LEU A 50 9.28 -10.65 -9.05
C LEU A 50 8.72 -10.49 -10.46
N VAL A 51 8.24 -9.29 -10.81
CA VAL A 51 7.61 -9.00 -12.09
C VAL A 51 8.65 -8.66 -13.16
N MET A 52 9.61 -7.80 -12.85
CA MET A 52 10.56 -7.27 -13.84
C MET A 52 11.70 -8.25 -14.15
N LYS A 53 11.93 -9.26 -13.31
CA LYS A 53 12.93 -10.32 -13.47
C LYS A 53 14.39 -9.92 -13.39
N THR A 54 14.73 -8.65 -13.65
CA THR A 54 16.10 -8.11 -13.48
C THR A 54 16.13 -7.05 -12.38
N GLU A 55 17.27 -6.95 -11.69
CA GLU A 55 17.46 -5.94 -10.64
C GLU A 55 17.46 -4.52 -11.21
N GLU A 56 18.02 -4.35 -12.40
CA GLU A 56 18.08 -3.07 -13.09
C GLU A 56 16.69 -2.55 -13.45
N ASP A 57 15.85 -3.41 -14.07
CA ASP A 57 14.49 -3.02 -14.41
C ASP A 57 13.65 -2.73 -13.16
N ALA A 58 13.78 -3.55 -12.11
CA ALA A 58 13.10 -3.31 -10.84
C ALA A 58 13.53 -1.98 -10.20
N PHE A 59 14.83 -1.66 -10.25
CA PHE A 59 15.36 -0.39 -9.76
C PHE A 59 14.78 0.80 -10.53
N TRP A 60 14.77 0.74 -11.86
CA TRP A 60 14.23 1.84 -12.67
C TRP A 60 12.73 2.00 -12.53
N MET A 61 11.99 0.89 -12.40
CA MET A 61 10.55 0.95 -12.11
C MET A 61 10.26 1.54 -10.74
N LEU A 62 11.07 1.20 -9.72
CA LEU A 62 10.97 1.83 -8.41
C LEU A 62 11.24 3.34 -8.49
N ALA A 63 12.27 3.75 -9.22
CA ALA A 63 12.60 5.17 -9.41
C ALA A 63 11.45 5.92 -10.11
N VAL A 64 10.91 5.38 -11.21
CA VAL A 64 9.76 5.97 -11.90
C VAL A 64 8.55 6.10 -10.98
N LEU A 65 8.26 5.06 -10.21
CA LEU A 65 7.15 5.05 -9.28
C LEU A 65 7.27 6.17 -8.24
N LEU A 66 8.41 6.28 -7.60
CA LEU A 66 8.64 7.24 -6.50
C LEU A 66 8.80 8.68 -7.00
N GLU A 67 9.41 8.87 -8.15
CA GLU A 67 9.77 10.20 -8.66
C GLU A 67 8.70 10.81 -9.58
N ASN A 68 7.88 9.99 -10.25
CA ASN A 68 6.97 10.46 -11.29
C ASN A 68 5.49 10.11 -11.08
N VAL A 69 5.20 9.03 -10.37
CA VAL A 69 3.82 8.52 -10.23
C VAL A 69 3.20 8.90 -8.89
N LEU A 70 3.97 8.78 -7.81
CA LEU A 70 3.50 9.07 -6.47
C LEU A 70 3.63 10.56 -6.12
N VAL A 71 2.92 10.96 -5.09
CA VAL A 71 3.04 12.32 -4.52
C VAL A 71 4.43 12.48 -3.89
N SER A 72 5.01 13.66 -4.07
CA SER A 72 6.30 14.00 -3.46
C SER A 72 6.26 13.85 -1.93
N ASP A 73 7.39 13.58 -1.34
CA ASP A 73 7.60 13.51 0.12
C ASP A 73 6.84 12.38 0.85
N CYS A 74 6.29 11.39 0.13
CA CYS A 74 5.61 10.24 0.77
C CYS A 74 6.56 9.37 1.61
N TYR A 75 7.84 9.31 1.24
CA TYR A 75 8.83 8.43 1.85
C TYR A 75 10.02 9.17 2.48
N THR A 76 9.95 10.48 2.61
CA THR A 76 10.95 11.27 3.33
C THR A 76 10.90 11.03 4.84
N ASP A 77 11.91 11.45 5.57
CA ASP A 77 12.01 11.28 7.03
C ASP A 77 10.77 11.80 7.79
N THR A 78 10.14 12.85 7.27
CA THR A 78 8.94 13.46 7.87
C THR A 78 7.64 12.78 7.47
N LEU A 79 7.64 11.95 6.42
CA LEU A 79 6.45 11.36 5.82
C LEU A 79 5.36 12.40 5.51
N SER A 80 5.74 13.63 5.19
CA SER A 80 4.78 14.74 5.03
C SER A 80 3.77 14.46 3.92
N GLY A 81 4.21 13.89 2.79
CA GLY A 81 3.32 13.45 1.71
C GLY A 81 2.33 12.38 2.17
N CYS A 82 2.79 11.38 2.90
CA CYS A 82 1.93 10.33 3.46
C CYS A 82 0.88 10.91 4.43
N HIS A 83 1.25 11.86 5.28
CA HIS A 83 0.30 12.53 6.17
C HIS A 83 -0.74 13.36 5.41
N VAL A 84 -0.36 13.99 4.29
CA VAL A 84 -1.30 14.67 3.40
C VAL A 84 -2.27 13.68 2.78
N GLU A 85 -1.77 12.57 2.26
CA GLU A 85 -2.61 11.51 1.67
C GLU A 85 -3.61 10.94 2.69
N GLN A 86 -3.18 10.68 3.91
CA GLN A 86 -4.07 10.22 5.00
C GLN A 86 -5.19 11.22 5.28
N ARG A 87 -4.89 12.52 5.31
CA ARG A 87 -5.88 13.57 5.52
C ARG A 87 -6.87 13.65 4.36
N VAL A 88 -6.36 13.63 3.12
CA VAL A 88 -7.19 13.59 1.92
C VAL A 88 -8.08 12.35 1.93
N PHE A 89 -7.54 11.19 2.31
CA PHE A 89 -8.34 9.96 2.40
C PHE A 89 -9.45 10.08 3.45
N LYS A 90 -9.17 10.64 4.63
CA LYS A 90 -10.19 10.89 5.66
C LYS A 90 -11.32 11.78 5.15
N ASP A 91 -10.99 12.86 4.44
CA ASP A 91 -11.98 13.76 3.84
C ASP A 91 -12.79 13.09 2.74
N LEU A 92 -12.14 12.27 1.91
CA LEU A 92 -12.81 11.48 0.88
C LEU A 92 -13.76 10.43 1.47
N LEU A 93 -13.35 9.75 2.54
CA LEU A 93 -14.18 8.78 3.24
C LEU A 93 -15.43 9.47 3.82
N ALA A 94 -15.26 10.61 4.46
CA ALA A 94 -16.37 11.41 4.99
C ALA A 94 -17.35 11.84 3.88
N LYS A 95 -16.83 12.21 2.71
CA LYS A 95 -17.64 12.65 1.57
C LYS A 95 -18.35 11.50 0.83
N LYS A 96 -17.65 10.38 0.65
CA LYS A 96 -18.11 9.25 -0.18
C LYS A 96 -18.85 8.16 0.61
N CYS A 97 -18.47 7.96 1.87
CA CYS A 97 -19.02 6.97 2.78
C CYS A 97 -19.39 7.61 4.14
N PRO A 98 -20.32 8.60 4.17
CA PRO A 98 -20.56 9.42 5.36
C PRO A 98 -21.05 8.60 6.56
N ARG A 99 -21.80 7.53 6.34
CA ARG A 99 -22.28 6.65 7.42
C ARG A 99 -21.12 5.94 8.11
N ILE A 100 -20.20 5.38 7.31
CA ILE A 100 -18.98 4.72 7.83
C ILE A 100 -18.12 5.73 8.58
N ALA A 101 -17.84 6.88 7.96
CA ALA A 101 -17.01 7.92 8.56
C ALA A 101 -17.55 8.39 9.91
N ALA A 102 -18.85 8.70 10.01
CA ALA A 102 -19.50 9.12 11.26
C ALA A 102 -19.45 8.02 12.33
N HIS A 103 -19.64 6.76 11.95
CA HIS A 103 -19.58 5.64 12.88
C HIS A 103 -18.16 5.43 13.44
N LEU A 104 -17.14 5.44 12.57
CA LEU A 104 -15.75 5.31 12.97
C LEU A 104 -15.29 6.48 13.86
N GLU A 105 -15.71 7.70 13.55
CA GLU A 105 -15.44 8.88 14.37
C GLU A 105 -16.08 8.77 15.76
N ALA A 106 -17.33 8.31 15.83
CA ALA A 106 -18.03 8.10 17.10
C ALA A 106 -17.33 7.03 17.97
N MET A 107 -16.67 6.04 17.35
CA MET A 107 -15.85 5.04 18.02
C MET A 107 -14.46 5.53 18.42
N GLY A 108 -14.02 6.70 17.96
CA GLY A 108 -12.65 7.19 18.10
C GLY A 108 -11.64 6.43 17.23
N PHE A 109 -12.08 5.81 16.14
CA PHE A 109 -11.19 5.11 15.22
C PHE A 109 -10.54 6.11 14.25
N ASP A 110 -9.21 6.11 14.21
CA ASP A 110 -8.47 6.86 13.20
C ASP A 110 -8.15 5.96 12.00
N VAL A 111 -8.63 6.34 10.82
CA VAL A 111 -8.40 5.60 9.57
C VAL A 111 -6.92 5.48 9.20
N SER A 112 -6.07 6.35 9.73
CA SER A 112 -4.61 6.27 9.54
C SER A 112 -4.01 4.96 10.08
N LEU A 113 -4.65 4.30 11.03
CA LEU A 113 -4.22 3.01 11.58
C LEU A 113 -4.12 1.90 10.51
N VAL A 114 -4.92 1.98 9.47
CA VAL A 114 -4.90 1.04 8.34
C VAL A 114 -4.36 1.68 7.05
N ALA A 115 -4.71 2.94 6.79
CA ALA A 115 -4.36 3.63 5.57
C ALA A 115 -2.85 3.87 5.41
N THR A 116 -2.12 4.06 6.52
CA THR A 116 -0.66 4.23 6.49
C THR A 116 0.04 3.05 5.83
N GLU A 117 -0.30 1.83 6.24
CA GLU A 117 0.29 0.63 5.64
C GLU A 117 -0.12 0.50 4.16
N TRP A 118 -1.38 0.75 3.83
CA TRP A 118 -1.87 0.66 2.47
C TRP A 118 -1.13 1.61 1.53
N PHE A 119 -0.95 2.85 1.92
CA PHE A 119 -0.30 3.86 1.08
C PHE A 119 1.21 3.68 1.03
N LEU A 120 1.90 3.43 2.16
CA LEU A 120 3.35 3.22 2.16
C LEU A 120 3.78 1.93 1.45
N CYS A 121 2.95 0.90 1.48
CA CYS A 121 3.23 -0.36 0.78
C CYS A 121 2.54 -0.45 -0.59
N LEU A 122 1.78 0.56 -1.01
CA LEU A 122 0.97 0.55 -2.24
C LEU A 122 0.13 -0.72 -2.35
N PHE A 123 -0.49 -1.11 -1.23
CA PHE A 123 -1.26 -2.34 -1.04
C PHE A 123 -0.49 -3.67 -1.17
N SER A 124 0.79 -3.67 -1.55
CA SER A 124 1.55 -4.90 -1.82
C SER A 124 1.71 -5.84 -0.63
N LYS A 125 1.59 -5.31 0.60
CA LYS A 125 1.59 -6.10 1.83
C LYS A 125 0.19 -6.61 2.21
N SER A 126 -0.85 -5.88 1.82
CA SER A 126 -2.22 -6.10 2.31
C SER A 126 -3.10 -6.87 1.33
N LEU A 127 -2.95 -6.66 0.03
CA LEU A 127 -3.67 -7.39 -1.01
C LEU A 127 -2.86 -8.61 -1.51
N PRO A 128 -3.52 -9.65 -2.04
CA PRO A 128 -2.85 -10.68 -2.83
C PRO A 128 -2.03 -10.08 -3.96
N SER A 129 -0.88 -10.66 -4.28
CA SER A 129 0.06 -10.10 -5.27
C SER A 129 -0.58 -9.87 -6.63
N GLU A 130 -1.43 -10.79 -7.09
CA GLU A 130 -2.14 -10.66 -8.38
C GLU A 130 -3.08 -9.45 -8.38
N THR A 131 -3.86 -9.27 -7.32
CA THR A 131 -4.74 -8.09 -7.16
C THR A 131 -3.93 -6.80 -7.05
N THR A 132 -2.84 -6.82 -6.31
CA THR A 132 -1.92 -5.67 -6.21
C THR A 132 -1.39 -5.26 -7.58
N LEU A 133 -0.97 -6.22 -8.40
CA LEU A 133 -0.45 -5.93 -9.74
C LEU A 133 -1.51 -5.31 -10.66
N ARG A 134 -2.77 -5.73 -10.55
CA ARG A 134 -3.87 -5.09 -11.28
C ARG A 134 -4.14 -3.65 -10.80
N VAL A 135 -4.03 -3.40 -9.51
CA VAL A 135 -4.07 -2.03 -8.97
C VAL A 135 -2.89 -1.22 -9.51
N TRP A 136 -1.69 -1.80 -9.59
CA TRP A 136 -0.51 -1.12 -10.11
C TRP A 136 -0.58 -0.86 -11.61
N ASP A 137 -1.23 -1.72 -12.41
CA ASP A 137 -1.51 -1.40 -13.82
C ASP A 137 -2.25 -0.06 -13.95
N ILE A 138 -3.25 0.17 -13.08
CA ILE A 138 -3.99 1.42 -13.06
C ILE A 138 -3.14 2.55 -12.46
N LEU A 139 -2.38 2.29 -11.40
CA LEU A 139 -1.49 3.25 -10.77
C LEU A 139 -0.49 3.84 -11.77
N PHE A 140 0.15 3.01 -12.58
CA PHE A 140 1.09 3.45 -13.60
C PHE A 140 0.42 4.17 -14.77
N ASN A 141 -0.86 3.88 -15.05
CA ASN A 141 -1.60 4.48 -16.16
C ASN A 141 -2.32 5.77 -15.76
N GLU A 142 -2.92 5.83 -14.57
CA GLU A 142 -3.79 6.94 -14.14
C GLU A 142 -3.20 7.78 -12.98
N GLY A 143 -2.12 7.31 -12.35
CA GLY A 143 -1.47 7.98 -11.22
C GLY A 143 -2.05 7.60 -9.85
N ALA A 144 -1.54 8.27 -8.79
CA ALA A 144 -1.75 7.91 -7.39
C ALA A 144 -3.22 7.96 -6.90
N ASN A 145 -4.10 8.64 -7.61
CA ASN A 145 -5.51 8.73 -7.24
C ASN A 145 -6.22 7.36 -7.14
N VAL A 146 -5.72 6.34 -7.84
CA VAL A 146 -6.25 4.98 -7.74
C VAL A 146 -6.14 4.42 -6.32
N LEU A 147 -5.11 4.79 -5.57
CA LEU A 147 -4.91 4.30 -4.20
C LEU A 147 -6.08 4.69 -3.29
N PHE A 148 -6.59 5.92 -3.44
CA PHE A 148 -7.78 6.37 -2.70
C PHE A 148 -9.04 5.63 -3.16
N ARG A 149 -9.18 5.38 -4.46
CA ARG A 149 -10.33 4.63 -5.01
C ARG A 149 -10.36 3.21 -4.45
N VAL A 150 -9.22 2.52 -4.44
CA VAL A 150 -9.07 1.18 -3.85
C VAL A 150 -9.40 1.19 -2.35
N ALA A 151 -8.84 2.13 -1.60
CA ALA A 151 -9.12 2.25 -0.16
C ALA A 151 -10.62 2.48 0.11
N LEU A 152 -11.27 3.39 -0.64
CA LEU A 152 -12.70 3.64 -0.52
C LEU A 152 -13.55 2.42 -0.87
N ALA A 153 -13.18 1.68 -1.92
CA ALA A 153 -13.87 0.47 -2.33
C ALA A 153 -13.84 -0.59 -1.22
N ILE A 154 -12.68 -0.81 -0.57
CA ILE A 154 -12.55 -1.75 0.54
C ILE A 154 -13.51 -1.38 1.69
N PHE A 155 -13.56 -0.12 2.09
CA PHE A 155 -14.50 0.34 3.11
C PHE A 155 -15.95 0.14 2.69
N LYS A 156 -16.26 0.47 1.43
CA LYS A 156 -17.62 0.35 0.89
C LYS A 156 -18.12 -1.09 0.82
N MET A 157 -17.26 -2.01 0.40
CA MET A 157 -17.57 -3.45 0.34
C MET A 157 -17.96 -4.02 1.71
N ARG A 158 -17.47 -3.44 2.79
CA ARG A 158 -17.71 -3.90 4.16
C ARG A 158 -18.61 -2.95 4.96
N GLU A 159 -19.34 -2.06 4.31
CA GLU A 159 -20.15 -1.04 4.98
C GLU A 159 -21.08 -1.63 6.05
N ASP A 160 -21.84 -2.67 5.71
CA ASP A 160 -22.82 -3.25 6.63
C ASP A 160 -22.15 -3.91 7.85
N ASP A 161 -21.00 -4.55 7.66
CA ASP A 161 -20.24 -5.16 8.76
C ASP A 161 -19.60 -4.08 9.63
N LEU A 162 -18.97 -3.08 9.02
CA LEU A 162 -18.33 -1.97 9.73
C LEU A 162 -19.33 -1.19 10.60
N LEU A 163 -20.55 -0.98 10.12
CA LEU A 163 -21.60 -0.28 10.86
C LEU A 163 -22.16 -1.06 12.07
N ARG A 164 -21.91 -2.37 12.15
CA ARG A 164 -22.33 -3.23 13.29
C ARG A 164 -21.27 -3.32 14.38
N ILE A 165 -20.02 -3.00 14.06
CA ILE A 165 -18.90 -3.11 14.98
C ILE A 165 -18.97 -2.04 16.05
N GLN A 166 -18.52 -2.38 17.27
CA GLN A 166 -18.44 -1.48 18.41
C GLN A 166 -17.04 -1.40 19.03
N HIS A 167 -16.07 -2.18 18.53
CA HIS A 167 -14.69 -2.20 19.02
C HIS A 167 -13.69 -1.90 17.92
N ILE A 168 -12.72 -1.04 18.20
CA ILE A 168 -11.68 -0.61 17.25
C ILE A 168 -10.90 -1.81 16.69
N GLY A 169 -10.58 -2.81 17.50
CA GLY A 169 -9.86 -4.01 17.06
C GLY A 169 -10.60 -4.76 15.96
N ASP A 170 -11.91 -4.90 16.08
CA ASP A 170 -12.73 -5.62 15.10
C ASP A 170 -12.76 -4.89 13.74
N VAL A 171 -12.66 -3.53 13.72
CA VAL A 171 -12.54 -2.77 12.48
C VAL A 171 -11.27 -3.14 11.74
N ILE A 172 -10.15 -3.18 12.47
CA ILE A 172 -8.84 -3.54 11.89
C ILE A 172 -8.90 -4.98 11.35
N ASP A 173 -9.42 -5.91 12.14
CA ASP A 173 -9.50 -7.33 11.77
C ASP A 173 -10.35 -7.55 10.52
N ILE A 174 -11.51 -6.89 10.40
CA ILE A 174 -12.35 -6.98 9.22
C ILE A 174 -11.65 -6.42 7.98
N LEU A 175 -11.03 -5.24 8.09
CA LEU A 175 -10.34 -4.64 6.95
C LEU A 175 -9.14 -5.46 6.51
N GLN A 176 -8.33 -5.98 7.45
CA GLN A 176 -7.21 -6.86 7.14
C GLN A 176 -7.67 -8.19 6.53
N THR A 177 -8.68 -8.82 7.09
CA THR A 177 -9.24 -10.06 6.54
C THR A 177 -9.77 -9.84 5.14
N THR A 178 -10.48 -8.73 4.91
CA THR A 178 -11.01 -8.38 3.59
C THR A 178 -9.89 -8.22 2.58
N THR A 179 -8.87 -7.41 2.88
CA THR A 179 -7.77 -7.17 1.95
C THR A 179 -6.98 -8.43 1.64
N HIS A 180 -6.67 -9.27 2.64
CA HIS A 180 -5.91 -10.50 2.43
C HIS A 180 -6.64 -11.56 1.59
N HIS A 181 -7.97 -11.51 1.51
CA HIS A 181 -8.78 -12.48 0.77
C HIS A 181 -9.37 -11.92 -0.52
N LEU A 182 -9.00 -10.73 -0.95
CA LEU A 182 -9.44 -10.09 -2.18
C LEU A 182 -8.64 -10.62 -3.38
N TYR A 183 -8.90 -11.89 -3.76
CA TYR A 183 -8.22 -12.56 -4.86
C TYR A 183 -8.78 -12.17 -6.24
N ASP A 184 -10.04 -11.74 -6.31
CA ASP A 184 -10.65 -11.27 -7.55
C ASP A 184 -10.48 -9.75 -7.65
N PRO A 185 -9.61 -9.25 -8.55
CA PRO A 185 -9.42 -7.82 -8.73
C PRO A 185 -10.67 -7.12 -9.28
N ASP A 186 -11.57 -7.83 -9.97
CA ASP A 186 -12.77 -7.24 -10.56
C ASP A 186 -13.76 -6.81 -9.48
N GLU A 187 -13.79 -7.48 -8.32
CA GLU A 187 -14.57 -7.03 -7.17
C GLU A 187 -14.14 -5.64 -6.66
N LEU A 188 -12.87 -5.28 -6.87
CA LEU A 188 -12.30 -4.04 -6.39
C LEU A 188 -12.31 -2.91 -7.43
N LEU A 189 -12.26 -3.25 -8.72
CA LEU A 189 -12.00 -2.31 -9.81
C LEU A 189 -13.25 -1.98 -10.64
N THR A 190 -14.38 -2.65 -10.41
CA THR A 190 -15.70 -2.35 -11.02
C THR A 190 -16.49 -1.39 -10.14
#